data_f28cf4a04eb7951dcd7962f3af1b34fd
#
_entry.id   f28cf4a04eb7951dcd7962f3af1b34fd
#
_cell.length_a   1.000
_cell.length_b   1.000
_cell.length_c   1.000
_cell.angle_alpha   90.00
_cell.angle_beta   90.00
_cell.angle_gamma   90.00
#
_symmetry.space_group_name_H-M   'P 1'
#
loop_
_entity.id
_entity.type
_entity.pdbx_description
1 polymer ?
#
loop_
_entity_poly.entity_id
_entity_poly.type
_entity_poly.pdbx_seq_one_letter_code
_entity_poly.pdbx_strand_id
1 'polypeptide(L)'
;ADKRNYDAIITFDADGQHSNEMLAEYIKYLENGKDLVLGIRSKPSRIAELLFMTYARIKFNWKDPLCGMKGYSMSLYRKQGYFDSYESIGTELAIFGLVNNYSYIQLPVPIMKRQDNPRFHSVIMSNWYIVKSLINMIWFRNY
;
A
#
# COMPACT_ATOMS: atom_id res chain seq x y z
N ALA A 1 -13.16 -7.98 -8.00
CA ALA A 1 -13.26 -6.84 -8.92
C ALA A 1 -13.20 -7.32 -10.37
N ASP A 2 -12.17 -8.07 -10.77
CA ASP A 2 -11.96 -8.47 -12.18
C ASP A 2 -13.15 -9.21 -12.80
N LYS A 3 -13.70 -10.23 -12.12
CA LYS A 3 -14.90 -10.98 -12.57
C LYS A 3 -16.16 -10.10 -12.76
N ARG A 4 -16.19 -8.90 -12.22
CA ARG A 4 -17.31 -7.95 -12.30
C ARG A 4 -16.98 -6.73 -13.17
N ASN A 5 -15.86 -6.75 -13.92
CA ASN A 5 -15.42 -5.70 -14.82
C ASN A 5 -15.32 -4.31 -14.17
N TYR A 6 -14.87 -4.24 -12.91
CA TYR A 6 -14.52 -2.96 -12.33
C TYR A 6 -13.23 -2.40 -12.97
N ASP A 7 -13.10 -1.08 -13.01
CA ASP A 7 -11.97 -0.38 -13.62
C ASP A 7 -10.81 -0.17 -12.65
N ALA A 8 -11.10 -0.13 -11.35
CA ALA A 8 -10.11 0.09 -10.30
C ALA A 8 -10.47 -0.62 -8.99
N ILE A 9 -9.48 -0.73 -8.10
CA ILE A 9 -9.63 -1.23 -6.74
C ILE A 9 -8.96 -0.24 -5.78
N ILE A 10 -9.61 0.02 -4.65
CA ILE A 10 -9.00 0.75 -3.54
C ILE A 10 -9.01 -0.17 -2.32
N THR A 11 -7.83 -0.39 -1.72
CA THR A 11 -7.71 -1.01 -0.39
C THR A 11 -7.94 0.04 0.68
N PHE A 12 -8.58 -0.35 1.77
CA PHE A 12 -8.98 0.55 2.82
C PHE A 12 -9.04 -0.19 4.15
N ASP A 13 -8.35 0.32 5.17
CA ASP A 13 -8.38 -0.28 6.50
C ASP A 13 -9.70 0.07 7.21
N ALA A 14 -10.42 -0.96 7.68
CA ALA A 14 -11.74 -0.81 8.31
C ALA A 14 -11.65 -0.51 9.83
N ASP A 15 -10.56 0.10 10.29
CA ASP A 15 -10.31 0.40 11.70
C ASP A 15 -10.71 1.84 12.12
N GLY A 16 -11.39 2.55 11.22
CA GLY A 16 -11.87 3.92 11.45
C GLY A 16 -10.79 5.01 11.40
N GLN A 17 -9.56 4.68 11.00
CA GLN A 17 -8.46 5.64 10.92
C GLN A 17 -8.48 6.50 9.65
N HIS A 18 -9.20 6.11 8.61
CA HIS A 18 -9.25 6.80 7.33
C HIS A 18 -10.60 7.50 7.12
N SER A 19 -10.59 8.73 6.58
CA SER A 19 -11.81 9.46 6.27
C SER A 19 -12.40 9.05 4.90
N ASN A 20 -13.73 9.13 4.78
CA ASN A 20 -14.43 8.88 3.51
C ASN A 20 -14.06 9.91 2.41
N GLU A 21 -13.63 11.10 2.79
CA GLU A 21 -13.21 12.16 1.86
C GLU A 21 -12.00 11.71 1.03
N MET A 22 -11.09 10.94 1.64
CA MET A 22 -9.94 10.40 0.92
C MET A 22 -10.32 9.43 -0.20
N LEU A 23 -11.43 8.68 -0.05
CA LEU A 23 -11.90 7.78 -1.11
C LEU A 23 -12.25 8.54 -2.39
N ALA A 24 -12.92 9.69 -2.27
CA ALA A 24 -13.27 10.53 -3.42
C ALA A 24 -12.02 11.03 -4.15
N GLU A 25 -10.97 11.39 -3.40
CA GLU A 25 -9.70 11.82 -3.99
C GLU A 25 -8.99 10.67 -4.72
N TYR A 26 -8.96 9.47 -4.15
CA TYR A 26 -8.41 8.28 -4.82
C TYR A 26 -9.16 7.93 -6.11
N ILE A 27 -10.50 7.94 -6.07
CA ILE A 27 -11.35 7.71 -7.24
C ILE A 27 -11.01 8.72 -8.33
N LYS A 28 -10.96 10.00 -8.00
CA LYS A 28 -10.62 11.07 -8.95
C LYS A 28 -9.29 10.81 -9.67
N TYR A 29 -8.23 10.40 -8.97
CA TYR A 29 -6.95 10.14 -9.61
C TYR A 29 -6.96 8.89 -10.49
N LEU A 30 -7.66 7.83 -10.08
CA LEU A 30 -7.83 6.61 -10.88
C LEU A 30 -8.65 6.88 -12.15
N GLU A 31 -9.74 7.64 -12.06
CA GLU A 31 -10.54 8.08 -13.21
C GLU A 31 -9.75 8.97 -14.18
N ASN A 32 -8.81 9.77 -13.66
CA ASN A 32 -7.89 10.58 -14.46
C ASN A 32 -6.68 9.79 -14.99
N GLY A 33 -6.75 8.47 -15.02
CA GLY A 33 -5.77 7.58 -15.66
C GLY A 33 -4.51 7.33 -14.85
N LYS A 34 -4.50 7.56 -13.54
CA LYS A 34 -3.43 7.06 -12.67
C LYS A 34 -3.59 5.56 -12.45
N ASP A 35 -2.51 4.82 -12.60
CA ASP A 35 -2.49 3.38 -12.37
C ASP A 35 -2.36 3.03 -10.89
N LEU A 36 -1.64 3.89 -10.14
CA LEU A 36 -1.41 3.74 -8.71
C LEU A 36 -1.70 5.03 -7.96
N VAL A 37 -2.43 4.91 -6.85
CA VAL A 37 -2.61 5.98 -5.85
C VAL A 37 -2.16 5.43 -4.51
N LEU A 38 -1.06 5.96 -3.97
CA LEU A 38 -0.37 5.44 -2.80
C LEU A 38 -0.54 6.38 -1.62
N GLY A 39 -1.05 5.89 -0.50
CA GLY A 39 -1.19 6.68 0.72
C GLY A 39 0.14 6.90 1.42
N ILE A 40 0.27 8.07 2.08
CA ILE A 40 1.40 8.41 2.95
C ILE A 40 0.83 8.82 4.31
N ARG A 41 1.13 8.07 5.35
CA ARG A 41 0.80 8.44 6.74
C ARG A 41 1.75 9.54 7.24
N SER A 42 1.27 10.34 8.16
CA SER A 42 2.05 11.47 8.68
C SER A 42 3.30 11.06 9.47
N LYS A 43 3.28 9.92 10.15
CA LYS A 43 4.40 9.42 10.98
C LYS A 43 4.46 7.89 11.02
N PRO A 44 5.67 7.29 10.95
CA PRO A 44 5.85 5.87 11.28
C PRO A 44 5.61 5.66 12.78
N SER A 45 5.03 4.52 13.15
CA SER A 45 4.75 4.15 14.54
C SER A 45 5.91 3.39 15.19
N ARG A 46 6.81 2.79 14.40
CA ARG A 46 7.84 1.85 14.86
C ARG A 46 9.14 2.00 14.08
N ILE A 47 10.26 1.59 14.70
CA ILE A 47 11.60 1.62 14.08
C ILE A 47 11.66 0.70 12.86
N ALA A 48 11.04 -0.49 12.91
CA ALA A 48 10.98 -1.41 11.77
C ALA A 48 10.24 -0.79 10.56
N GLU A 49 9.21 0.01 10.81
CA GLU A 49 8.52 0.77 9.75
C GLU A 49 9.45 1.80 9.10
N LEU A 50 10.26 2.50 9.91
CA LEU A 50 11.21 3.48 9.39
C LEU A 50 12.26 2.84 8.47
N LEU A 51 12.78 1.67 8.83
CA LEU A 51 13.71 0.92 7.98
C LEU A 51 13.06 0.53 6.65
N PHE A 52 11.83 0.02 6.70
CA PHE A 52 11.09 -0.36 5.50
C PHE A 52 10.80 0.85 4.60
N MET A 53 10.33 1.96 5.19
CA MET A 53 10.06 3.21 4.47
C MET A 53 11.34 3.77 3.83
N THR A 54 12.48 3.74 4.54
CA THR A 54 13.75 4.21 4.03
C THR A 54 14.20 3.38 2.82
N TYR A 55 14.13 2.06 2.91
CA TYR A 55 14.44 1.18 1.79
C TYR A 55 13.53 1.44 0.57
N ALA A 56 12.21 1.48 0.79
CA ALA A 56 11.25 1.72 -0.28
C ALA A 56 11.42 3.11 -0.93
N ARG A 57 11.77 4.12 -0.14
CA ARG A 57 12.03 5.47 -0.63
C ARG A 57 13.26 5.52 -1.54
N ILE A 58 14.35 4.88 -1.13
CA ILE A 58 15.60 4.85 -1.91
C ILE A 58 15.41 4.02 -3.19
N LYS A 59 14.74 2.85 -3.08
CA LYS A 59 14.66 1.89 -4.18
C LYS A 59 13.56 2.20 -5.20
N PHE A 60 12.41 2.70 -4.74
CA PHE A 60 11.20 2.86 -5.55
C PHE A 60 10.63 4.29 -5.51
N ASN A 61 11.30 5.23 -4.85
CA ASN A 61 10.75 6.57 -4.57
C ASN A 61 9.38 6.54 -3.87
N TRP A 62 9.11 5.47 -3.09
CA TRP A 62 7.85 5.25 -2.38
C TRP A 62 8.00 5.59 -0.89
N LYS A 63 7.23 6.57 -0.43
CA LYS A 63 7.40 7.15 0.91
C LYS A 63 6.85 6.27 2.04
N ASP A 64 5.70 5.58 1.83
CA ASP A 64 5.08 4.76 2.88
C ASP A 64 4.45 3.47 2.33
N PRO A 65 5.23 2.40 2.18
CA PRO A 65 4.74 1.11 1.67
C PRO A 65 3.75 0.41 2.61
N LEU A 66 3.75 0.78 3.89
CA LEU A 66 2.93 0.15 4.93
C LEU A 66 1.58 0.85 5.14
N CYS A 67 1.30 1.95 4.41
CA CYS A 67 -0.04 2.52 4.40
C CYS A 67 -1.03 1.53 3.78
N GLY A 68 -2.10 1.18 4.49
CA GLY A 68 -3.14 0.26 4.01
C GLY A 68 -3.99 0.85 2.88
N MET A 69 -4.06 2.19 2.78
CA MET A 69 -4.84 2.84 1.74
C MET A 69 -4.05 2.95 0.44
N LYS A 70 -4.45 2.16 -0.55
CA LYS A 70 -3.82 2.11 -1.88
C LYS A 70 -4.88 1.94 -2.97
N GLY A 71 -4.73 2.62 -4.09
CA GLY A 71 -5.58 2.49 -5.27
C GLY A 71 -4.81 1.89 -6.44
N TYR A 72 -5.48 1.02 -7.22
CA TYR A 72 -4.89 0.33 -8.37
C TYR A 72 -5.85 0.32 -9.54
N SER A 73 -5.35 0.60 -10.76
CA SER A 73 -6.10 0.31 -11.97
C SER A 73 -6.21 -1.20 -12.20
N MET A 74 -7.32 -1.63 -12.77
CA MET A 74 -7.46 -3.05 -13.13
C MET A 74 -6.56 -3.45 -14.30
N SER A 75 -6.09 -2.50 -15.12
CA SER A 75 -5.09 -2.75 -16.16
C SER A 75 -3.77 -3.21 -15.54
N LEU A 76 -3.31 -2.55 -14.47
CA LEU A 76 -2.13 -2.93 -13.71
C LEU A 76 -2.28 -4.33 -13.10
N TYR A 77 -3.42 -4.60 -12.43
CA TYR A 77 -3.71 -5.91 -11.85
C TYR A 77 -3.69 -7.02 -12.91
N ARG A 78 -4.36 -6.83 -14.04
CA ARG A 78 -4.42 -7.83 -15.12
C ARG A 78 -3.05 -8.10 -15.73
N LYS A 79 -2.17 -7.12 -15.75
CA LYS A 79 -0.80 -7.28 -16.25
C LYS A 79 0.07 -8.13 -15.34
N GLN A 80 -0.07 -7.95 -14.01
CA GLN A 80 0.62 -8.81 -13.02
C GLN A 80 -0.04 -10.19 -12.88
N GLY A 81 -1.38 -10.26 -12.95
CA GLY A 81 -2.17 -11.48 -12.86
C GLY A 81 -2.56 -11.88 -11.43
N TYR A 82 -2.01 -11.25 -10.40
CA TYR A 82 -2.34 -11.50 -9.00
C TYR A 82 -2.18 -10.23 -8.14
N PHE A 83 -2.79 -10.22 -6.96
CA PHE A 83 -2.76 -9.05 -6.07
C PHE A 83 -1.66 -9.15 -5.03
N ASP A 84 -1.46 -10.32 -4.45
CA ASP A 84 -0.59 -10.55 -3.32
C ASP A 84 -0.25 -12.04 -3.17
N SER A 85 1.02 -12.38 -3.02
CA SER A 85 1.48 -13.75 -2.84
C SER A 85 1.98 -14.06 -1.41
N TYR A 86 2.19 -13.03 -0.56
CA TYR A 86 2.79 -13.19 0.76
C TYR A 86 2.19 -12.27 1.86
N GLU A 87 0.88 -12.06 1.81
CA GLU A 87 0.12 -11.28 2.80
C GLU A 87 0.61 -9.82 2.97
N SER A 88 1.07 -9.21 1.87
CA SER A 88 1.64 -7.86 1.86
C SER A 88 0.61 -6.74 1.72
N ILE A 89 -0.69 -7.06 1.66
CA ILE A 89 -1.80 -6.11 1.47
C ILE A 89 -1.55 -5.19 0.26
N GLY A 90 -1.33 -5.83 -0.91
CA GLY A 90 -1.12 -5.13 -2.18
C GLY A 90 0.21 -4.40 -2.34
N THR A 91 1.14 -4.51 -1.39
CA THR A 91 2.48 -3.93 -1.53
C THR A 91 3.22 -4.50 -2.75
N GLU A 92 3.04 -5.77 -3.03
CA GLU A 92 3.64 -6.46 -4.18
C GLU A 92 3.13 -5.89 -5.51
N LEU A 93 1.82 -5.73 -5.68
CA LEU A 93 1.25 -5.10 -6.87
C LEU A 93 1.70 -3.64 -7.04
N ALA A 94 1.84 -2.89 -5.94
CA ALA A 94 2.37 -1.54 -6.00
C ALA A 94 3.83 -1.51 -6.47
N ILE A 95 4.69 -2.40 -5.95
CA ILE A 95 6.09 -2.52 -6.38
C ILE A 95 6.18 -2.87 -7.87
N PHE A 96 5.37 -3.85 -8.33
CA PHE A 96 5.31 -4.19 -9.75
C PHE A 96 5.01 -2.96 -10.61
N GLY A 97 4.01 -2.15 -10.22
CA GLY A 97 3.69 -0.93 -10.93
C GLY A 97 4.82 0.10 -10.94
N LEU A 98 5.47 0.31 -9.78
CA LEU A 98 6.58 1.26 -9.67
C LEU A 98 7.80 0.84 -10.49
N VAL A 99 8.15 -0.45 -10.47
CA VAL A 99 9.30 -1.00 -11.25
C VAL A 99 9.03 -0.96 -12.75
N ASN A 100 7.80 -1.18 -13.17
CA ASN A 100 7.40 -1.16 -14.58
C ASN A 100 6.97 0.24 -15.08
N ASN A 101 7.28 1.31 -14.32
CA ASN A 101 7.02 2.71 -14.70
C ASN A 101 5.54 3.04 -14.96
N TYR A 102 4.61 2.38 -14.27
CA TYR A 102 3.21 2.77 -14.30
C TYR A 102 3.01 4.15 -13.68
N SER A 103 1.99 4.87 -14.15
CA SER A 103 1.69 6.21 -13.65
C SER A 103 1.22 6.17 -12.20
N TYR A 104 1.85 6.93 -11.30
CA TYR A 104 1.47 6.94 -9.89
C TYR A 104 1.42 8.32 -9.28
N ILE A 105 0.70 8.42 -8.17
CA ILE A 105 0.71 9.58 -7.28
C ILE A 105 0.76 9.10 -5.83
N GLN A 106 1.35 9.92 -4.96
CA GLN A 106 1.39 9.68 -3.52
C GLN A 106 0.62 10.78 -2.81
N LEU A 107 -0.39 10.41 -2.02
CA LEU A 107 -1.29 11.34 -1.31
C LEU A 107 -1.08 11.26 0.20
N PRO A 108 -1.01 12.41 0.90
CA PRO A 108 -1.01 12.41 2.36
C PRO A 108 -2.35 11.91 2.88
N VAL A 109 -2.30 10.89 3.74
CA VAL A 109 -3.48 10.30 4.37
C VAL A 109 -3.50 10.72 5.84
N PRO A 110 -4.42 11.58 6.26
CA PRO A 110 -4.58 11.94 7.67
C PRO A 110 -5.06 10.70 8.44
N ILE A 111 -4.33 10.35 9.48
CA ILE A 111 -4.68 9.24 10.38
C ILE A 111 -5.43 9.79 11.58
N MET A 112 -6.68 9.40 11.73
CA MET A 112 -7.46 9.66 12.93
C MET A 112 -7.07 8.72 14.06
N LYS A 113 -7.39 9.09 15.30
CA LYS A 113 -7.18 8.20 16.45
C LYS A 113 -7.96 6.91 16.24
N ARG A 114 -7.28 5.77 16.40
CA ARG A 114 -7.88 4.45 16.30
C ARG A 114 -8.99 4.29 17.34
N GLN A 115 -10.12 3.76 16.92
CA GLN A 115 -11.27 3.49 17.81
C GLN A 115 -11.19 2.11 18.46
N ASP A 116 -10.47 1.17 17.85
CA ASP A 116 -10.34 -0.21 18.30
C ASP A 116 -8.99 -0.54 18.94
N ASN A 117 -8.96 -1.60 19.76
CA ASN A 117 -7.72 -2.15 20.28
C ASN A 117 -6.88 -2.79 19.16
N PRO A 118 -5.52 -2.66 19.22
CA PRO A 118 -4.65 -3.29 18.25
C PRO A 118 -4.85 -4.80 18.22
N ARG A 119 -5.01 -5.39 17.03
CA ARG A 119 -5.17 -6.85 16.85
C ARG A 119 -3.93 -7.64 17.27
N PHE A 120 -2.76 -7.02 17.28
CA PHE A 120 -1.51 -7.65 17.69
C PHE A 120 -1.17 -7.23 19.11
N HIS A 121 -1.22 -8.20 20.05
CA HIS A 121 -0.93 -8.00 21.47
C HIS A 121 0.56 -7.75 21.77
N SER A 122 1.47 -7.98 20.83
CA SER A 122 2.92 -7.86 21.04
C SER A 122 3.57 -6.94 19.99
N VAL A 123 4.26 -5.92 20.47
CA VAL A 123 5.11 -5.02 19.65
C VAL A 123 6.21 -5.81 18.92
N ILE A 124 6.76 -6.83 19.58
CA ILE A 124 7.83 -7.68 19.03
C ILE A 124 7.31 -8.47 17.81
N MET A 125 6.13 -9.08 17.93
CA MET A 125 5.54 -9.87 16.86
C MET A 125 5.20 -8.99 15.65
N SER A 126 4.69 -7.80 15.89
CA SER A 126 4.39 -6.85 14.82
C SER A 126 5.66 -6.37 14.08
N ASN A 127 6.74 -6.08 14.81
CA ASN A 127 8.03 -5.74 14.21
C ASN A 127 8.59 -6.90 13.38
N TRP A 128 8.44 -8.14 13.86
CA TRP A 128 8.86 -9.34 13.13
C TRP A 128 8.15 -9.47 11.77
N TYR A 129 6.83 -9.27 11.72
CA TYR A 129 6.07 -9.32 10.47
C TYR A 129 6.52 -8.22 9.49
N ILE A 130 6.80 -7.01 9.97
CA ILE A 130 7.31 -5.92 9.16
C ILE A 130 8.69 -6.26 8.57
N VAL A 131 9.59 -6.79 9.39
CA VAL A 131 10.94 -7.21 8.94
C VAL A 131 10.84 -8.37 7.96
N LYS A 132 9.97 -9.36 8.20
CA LYS A 132 9.71 -10.47 7.27
C LYS A 132 9.21 -9.95 5.92
N SER A 133 8.25 -9.01 5.91
CA SER A 133 7.77 -8.38 4.68
C SER A 133 8.87 -7.61 3.94
N LEU A 134 9.76 -6.92 4.67
CA LEU A 134 10.91 -6.25 4.10
C LEU A 134 11.89 -7.25 3.45
N ILE A 135 12.20 -8.33 4.14
CA ILE A 135 13.07 -9.40 3.62
C ILE A 135 12.45 -10.00 2.36
N ASN A 136 11.16 -10.32 2.39
CA ASN A 136 10.45 -10.84 1.21
C ASN A 136 10.54 -9.85 0.05
N MET A 137 10.32 -8.57 0.28
CA MET A 137 10.44 -7.53 -0.74
C MET A 137 11.85 -7.44 -1.34
N ILE A 138 12.88 -7.68 -0.54
CA ILE A 138 14.28 -7.67 -1.01
C ILE A 138 14.61 -8.94 -1.79
N TRP A 139 14.14 -10.10 -1.35
CA TRP A 139 14.45 -11.42 -1.93
C TRP A 139 13.60 -11.76 -3.16
N PHE A 140 12.34 -11.34 -3.20
CA PHE A 140 11.46 -11.52 -4.37
C PHE A 140 11.81 -10.54 -5.51
N ARG A 141 13.08 -10.46 -5.83
CA ARG A 141 13.69 -9.52 -6.79
C ARG A 141 13.51 -9.95 -8.27
N ASN A 142 12.58 -10.82 -8.59
CA ASN A 142 12.29 -11.28 -9.96
C ASN A 142 11.05 -10.56 -10.52
N TYR A 143 11.08 -9.22 -10.50
CA TYR A 143 10.13 -8.38 -11.23
C TYR A 143 10.78 -7.85 -12.51
#